data_b1961fa8f6a3e4214d59618bb09f3058
#
_entry.id   b1961fa8f6a3e4214d59618bb09f3058
#
_cell.length_a   1.000
_cell.length_b   1.000
_cell.length_c   1.000
_cell.angle_alpha   90.00
_cell.angle_beta   90.00
_cell.angle_gamma   90.00
#
_symmetry.space_group_name_H-M   'P 1'
#
loop_
_entity.id
_entity.type
_entity.pdbx_description
1 polymer ?
#
loop_
_entity_poly.entity_id
_entity_poly.type
_entity_poly.pdbx_seq_one_letter_code
_entity_poly.pdbx_strand_id
1 'polypeptide(L)'
;MIYEKIYLHENEDDVYFEMFCFEDSEEYAVRKRPAILIIPGGGYQICSDREGETIVRLFMSLGYNCACLRYSTCEKASSEMPKASRPLLEASKAMSLMRENAEKWHIIPDKIAVIGFSAGGHLAGTLGTMWDDDSIYENLDIPFGSNKPNAMILSYPVALSGENAHRGSFDILLGKYKDDKELLEKYDIVNRISDNTPPTFIWHTYTDDCVPVENALRFCEGGHGMSICTKEVACDNAYVGKWKELCASWLEKIFK
;
A
#
# COMPACT_ATOMS: atom_id res chain seq x y z
N MET A 1 9.56 18.56 -14.75
CA MET A 1 8.82 17.64 -13.87
C MET A 1 7.34 18.03 -13.89
N ILE A 2 6.45 17.10 -14.18
CA ILE A 2 5.00 17.30 -14.12
C ILE A 2 4.58 17.16 -12.67
N TYR A 3 3.84 18.13 -12.16
CA TYR A 3 3.19 18.09 -10.85
C TYR A 3 1.71 18.42 -11.04
N GLU A 4 0.86 17.59 -10.47
CA GLU A 4 -0.59 17.80 -10.53
C GLU A 4 -1.22 17.35 -9.21
N LYS A 5 -2.15 18.15 -8.69
CA LYS A 5 -2.95 17.84 -7.51
C LYS A 5 -4.37 17.50 -7.94
N ILE A 6 -4.83 16.31 -7.60
CA ILE A 6 -6.12 15.77 -8.01
C ILE A 6 -6.98 15.56 -6.77
N TYR A 7 -8.05 16.31 -6.66
CA TYR A 7 -9.05 16.20 -5.60
C TYR A 7 -9.97 15.00 -5.86
N LEU A 8 -10.23 14.20 -4.83
CA LEU A 8 -11.02 12.97 -4.96
C LEU A 8 -12.51 13.21 -4.70
N HIS A 9 -12.85 14.27 -4.01
CA HIS A 9 -14.23 14.68 -3.70
C HIS A 9 -14.48 16.13 -4.10
N GLU A 10 -15.72 16.42 -4.54
CA GLU A 10 -16.15 17.77 -4.76
C GLU A 10 -16.27 18.53 -3.42
N ASN A 11 -15.83 19.77 -3.38
CA ASN A 11 -15.89 20.66 -2.21
C ASN A 11 -15.10 20.19 -0.98
N GLU A 12 -14.15 19.26 -1.14
CA GLU A 12 -13.19 18.88 -0.12
C GLU A 12 -11.76 19.10 -0.63
N ASP A 13 -10.99 19.91 0.07
CA ASP A 13 -9.62 20.30 -0.30
C ASP A 13 -8.54 19.55 0.46
N ASP A 14 -8.94 18.72 1.45
CA ASP A 14 -8.07 17.92 2.29
C ASP A 14 -7.91 16.46 1.84
N VAL A 15 -8.70 16.02 0.84
CA VAL A 15 -8.65 14.65 0.29
C VAL A 15 -8.28 14.69 -1.18
N TYR A 16 -7.05 14.31 -1.46
CA TYR A 16 -6.46 14.39 -2.80
C TYR A 16 -5.26 13.45 -2.95
N PHE A 17 -4.77 13.28 -4.15
CA PHE A 17 -3.42 12.80 -4.37
C PHE A 17 -2.60 13.78 -5.20
N GLU A 18 -1.30 13.80 -4.95
CA GLU A 18 -0.33 14.62 -5.68
C GLU A 18 0.47 13.72 -6.60
N MET A 19 0.40 13.99 -7.91
CA MET A 19 1.15 13.25 -8.92
C MET A 19 2.44 13.97 -9.28
N PHE A 20 3.55 13.24 -9.24
CA PHE A 20 4.89 13.69 -9.57
C PHE A 20 5.46 12.82 -10.70
N CYS A 21 5.66 13.39 -11.88
CA CYS A 21 6.14 12.63 -13.04
C CYS A 21 7.34 13.29 -13.68
N PHE A 22 8.17 12.44 -14.30
CA PHE A 22 9.18 12.92 -15.23
C PHE A 22 8.49 13.43 -16.51
N GLU A 23 8.98 14.51 -17.04
CA GLU A 23 8.59 14.96 -18.36
C GLU A 23 9.16 14.03 -19.43
N ASP A 24 8.49 13.94 -20.56
CA ASP A 24 9.01 13.28 -21.74
C ASP A 24 10.02 14.20 -22.46
N SER A 25 11.04 13.60 -23.04
CA SER A 25 12.02 14.28 -23.90
C SER A 25 12.50 13.30 -24.96
N GLU A 26 12.70 13.80 -26.17
CA GLU A 26 13.27 13.01 -27.27
C GLU A 26 14.70 12.52 -26.97
N GLU A 27 15.40 13.19 -26.06
CA GLU A 27 16.73 12.81 -25.60
C GLU A 27 16.72 11.66 -24.59
N TYR A 28 15.55 11.31 -24.03
CA TYR A 28 15.45 10.24 -23.04
C TYR A 28 15.20 8.88 -23.69
N ALA A 29 16.03 7.91 -23.32
CA ALA A 29 15.83 6.51 -23.72
C ALA A 29 14.60 5.87 -23.07
N VAL A 30 14.17 6.38 -21.89
CA VAL A 30 13.02 5.89 -21.11
C VAL A 30 11.97 6.99 -21.06
N ARG A 31 10.88 6.78 -21.78
CA ARG A 31 9.77 7.74 -21.89
C ARG A 31 8.64 7.43 -20.92
N LYS A 32 8.28 6.15 -20.75
CA LYS A 32 7.29 5.70 -19.76
C LYS A 32 7.98 4.98 -18.61
N ARG A 33 7.48 5.17 -17.41
CA ARG A 33 8.09 4.65 -16.18
C ARG A 33 7.07 3.87 -15.36
N PRO A 34 7.51 2.88 -14.55
CA PRO A 34 6.65 2.33 -13.51
C PRO A 34 6.27 3.45 -12.53
N ALA A 35 5.16 3.27 -11.82
CA ALA A 35 4.68 4.24 -10.85
C ALA A 35 4.40 3.61 -9.49
N ILE A 36 4.37 4.46 -8.45
CA ILE A 36 4.08 4.05 -7.08
C ILE A 36 3.04 5.00 -6.48
N LEU A 37 1.95 4.43 -5.95
CA LEU A 37 1.02 5.13 -5.08
C LEU A 37 1.52 5.02 -3.65
N ILE A 38 1.85 6.15 -3.03
CA ILE A 38 2.38 6.25 -1.67
C ILE A 38 1.24 6.61 -0.73
N ILE A 39 1.06 5.79 0.30
CA ILE A 39 0.00 5.93 1.31
C ILE A 39 0.67 6.12 2.68
N PRO A 40 0.73 7.37 3.19
CA PRO A 40 1.31 7.67 4.50
C PRO A 40 0.52 7.03 5.64
N GLY A 41 1.20 6.73 6.75
CA GLY A 41 0.56 6.31 8.00
C GLY A 41 -0.01 7.49 8.79
N GLY A 42 -0.27 7.23 10.07
CA GLY A 42 -0.81 8.22 11.01
C GLY A 42 -2.07 7.75 11.73
N GLY A 43 -2.29 6.43 11.86
CA GLY A 43 -3.36 5.83 12.65
C GLY A 43 -4.78 6.15 12.17
N TYR A 44 -4.95 6.53 10.91
CA TYR A 44 -6.18 7.12 10.35
C TYR A 44 -6.59 8.46 11.01
N GLN A 45 -5.74 9.03 11.88
CA GLN A 45 -5.96 10.37 12.47
C GLN A 45 -5.40 11.48 11.59
N ILE A 46 -4.27 11.21 10.97
CA ILE A 46 -3.54 12.13 10.07
C ILE A 46 -2.92 11.35 8.92
N CYS A 47 -2.48 12.06 7.87
CA CYS A 47 -1.51 11.55 6.91
C CYS A 47 -0.13 12.10 7.29
N SER A 48 0.80 11.20 7.64
CA SER A 48 2.15 11.57 8.13
C SER A 48 3.01 12.18 7.02
N ASP A 49 3.51 13.39 7.21
CA ASP A 49 4.38 14.05 6.23
C ASP A 49 5.73 13.35 6.07
N ARG A 50 6.21 12.64 7.11
CA ARG A 50 7.47 11.85 7.05
C ARG A 50 7.39 10.74 6.01
N GLU A 51 6.20 10.22 5.76
CA GLU A 51 5.91 9.08 4.88
C GLU A 51 5.24 9.51 3.57
N GLY A 52 5.19 10.81 3.31
CA GLY A 52 4.67 11.44 2.10
C GLY A 52 5.80 11.85 1.13
N GLU A 53 6.06 13.16 1.05
CA GLU A 53 7.02 13.73 0.08
C GLU A 53 8.44 13.16 0.20
N THR A 54 8.87 12.76 1.39
CA THR A 54 10.19 12.12 1.60
C THR A 54 10.29 10.82 0.80
N ILE A 55 9.22 10.05 0.77
CA ILE A 55 9.14 8.78 0.02
C ILE A 55 8.99 9.05 -1.47
N VAL A 56 8.24 10.08 -1.86
CA VAL A 56 8.17 10.54 -3.27
C VAL A 56 9.58 10.81 -3.80
N ARG A 57 10.36 11.62 -3.09
CA ARG A 57 11.73 11.96 -3.50
C ARG A 57 12.63 10.73 -3.64
N LEU A 58 12.51 9.78 -2.71
CA LEU A 58 13.26 8.52 -2.77
C LEU A 58 12.94 7.75 -4.06
N PHE A 59 11.66 7.46 -4.31
CA PHE A 59 11.29 6.63 -5.46
C PHE A 59 11.47 7.36 -6.81
N MET A 60 11.29 8.66 -6.85
CA MET A 60 11.65 9.45 -8.03
C MET A 60 13.15 9.34 -8.32
N SER A 61 14.02 9.39 -7.33
CA SER A 61 15.48 9.20 -7.53
C SER A 61 15.83 7.82 -8.07
N LEU A 62 14.96 6.82 -7.88
CA LEU A 62 15.07 5.47 -8.42
C LEU A 62 14.39 5.32 -9.79
N GLY A 63 13.83 6.39 -10.34
CA GLY A 63 13.24 6.41 -11.68
C GLY A 63 11.78 6.06 -11.79
N TYR A 64 11.03 6.07 -10.68
CA TYR A 64 9.57 5.87 -10.65
C TYR A 64 8.83 7.20 -10.77
N ASN A 65 7.68 7.20 -11.43
CA ASN A 65 6.68 8.24 -11.23
C ASN A 65 5.94 7.95 -9.92
N CYS A 66 5.56 9.00 -9.17
CA CYS A 66 5.01 8.82 -7.84
C CYS A 66 3.69 9.57 -7.66
N ALA A 67 2.75 8.96 -6.96
CA ALA A 67 1.57 9.63 -6.43
C ALA A 67 1.60 9.55 -4.89
N CYS A 68 1.26 10.63 -4.20
CA CYS A 68 1.13 10.66 -2.74
C CYS A 68 -0.32 10.93 -2.36
N LEU A 69 -0.96 9.98 -1.68
CA LEU A 69 -2.37 10.07 -1.30
C LEU A 69 -2.54 10.76 0.05
N ARG A 70 -3.42 11.75 0.11
CA ARG A 70 -4.00 12.33 1.32
C ARG A 70 -5.44 11.85 1.42
N TYR A 71 -5.63 10.75 2.16
CA TYR A 71 -6.92 10.08 2.32
C TYR A 71 -7.70 10.65 3.51
N SER A 72 -9.00 10.37 3.56
CA SER A 72 -9.88 10.76 4.65
C SER A 72 -9.42 10.20 5.99
N THR A 73 -9.34 11.09 6.97
CA THR A 73 -8.88 10.79 8.34
C THR A 73 -9.96 11.16 9.37
N CYS A 74 -9.75 10.78 10.62
CA CYS A 74 -10.69 11.04 11.72
C CYS A 74 -12.10 10.54 11.40
N GLU A 75 -13.12 11.34 11.69
CA GLU A 75 -14.53 10.99 11.49
C GLU A 75 -14.87 10.72 10.02
N LYS A 76 -14.15 11.34 9.08
CA LYS A 76 -14.35 11.09 7.64
C LYS A 76 -13.99 9.66 7.25
N ALA A 77 -13.00 9.03 7.87
CA ALA A 77 -12.56 7.68 7.52
C ALA A 77 -13.69 6.65 7.61
N SER A 78 -14.60 6.82 8.56
CA SER A 78 -15.74 5.91 8.80
C SER A 78 -17.07 6.40 8.20
N SER A 79 -17.09 7.50 7.45
CA SER A 79 -18.35 8.14 7.02
C SER A 79 -19.21 7.27 6.10
N GLU A 80 -18.58 6.40 5.30
CA GLU A 80 -19.27 5.47 4.38
C GLU A 80 -19.58 4.09 5.00
N MET A 81 -19.13 3.85 6.24
CA MET A 81 -19.39 2.59 6.94
C MET A 81 -20.91 2.40 7.21
N PRO A 82 -21.43 1.17 7.15
CA PRO A 82 -20.71 -0.11 7.06
C PRO A 82 -20.47 -0.60 5.61
N LYS A 83 -20.82 0.16 4.59
CA LYS A 83 -20.73 -0.27 3.19
C LYS A 83 -19.27 -0.50 2.78
N ALA A 84 -18.45 0.54 2.87
CA ALA A 84 -17.02 0.48 2.62
C ALA A 84 -16.28 1.51 3.50
N SER A 85 -14.97 1.34 3.72
CA SER A 85 -14.19 2.41 4.31
C SER A 85 -13.91 3.49 3.26
N ARG A 86 -14.12 4.74 3.63
CA ARG A 86 -13.89 5.85 2.71
C ARG A 86 -12.44 5.91 2.21
N PRO A 87 -11.40 5.70 3.04
CA PRO A 87 -10.02 5.61 2.56
C PRO A 87 -9.80 4.53 1.49
N LEU A 88 -10.48 3.37 1.59
CA LEU A 88 -10.37 2.32 0.56
C LEU A 88 -10.95 2.77 -0.78
N LEU A 89 -12.10 3.44 -0.76
CA LEU A 89 -12.70 4.02 -1.97
C LEU A 89 -11.78 5.05 -2.60
N GLU A 90 -11.17 5.91 -1.79
CA GLU A 90 -10.22 6.95 -2.23
C GLU A 90 -8.94 6.36 -2.83
N ALA A 91 -8.36 5.35 -2.18
CA ALA A 91 -7.18 4.64 -2.69
C ALA A 91 -7.50 3.91 -4.00
N SER A 92 -8.68 3.29 -4.09
CA SER A 92 -9.18 2.63 -5.31
C SER A 92 -9.36 3.63 -6.45
N LYS A 93 -9.98 4.77 -6.18
CA LYS A 93 -10.16 5.84 -7.16
C LYS A 93 -8.82 6.42 -7.63
N ALA A 94 -7.89 6.69 -6.70
CA ALA A 94 -6.56 7.19 -7.04
C ALA A 94 -5.79 6.21 -7.94
N MET A 95 -5.77 4.92 -7.61
CA MET A 95 -5.12 3.88 -8.41
C MET A 95 -5.75 3.76 -9.81
N SER A 96 -7.07 3.80 -9.91
CA SER A 96 -7.80 3.78 -11.19
C SER A 96 -7.45 5.01 -12.04
N LEU A 97 -7.46 6.22 -11.45
CA LEU A 97 -7.09 7.46 -12.14
C LEU A 97 -5.64 7.46 -12.64
N MET A 98 -4.71 6.89 -11.85
CA MET A 98 -3.30 6.72 -12.30
C MET A 98 -3.22 5.85 -13.55
N ARG A 99 -4.02 4.81 -13.64
CA ARG A 99 -4.04 3.89 -14.78
C ARG A 99 -4.75 4.52 -15.99
N GLU A 100 -5.86 5.19 -15.77
CA GLU A 100 -6.62 5.91 -16.79
C GLU A 100 -5.78 7.02 -17.46
N ASN A 101 -5.02 7.76 -16.66
CA ASN A 101 -4.19 8.87 -17.13
C ASN A 101 -2.73 8.45 -17.39
N ALA A 102 -2.45 7.16 -17.57
CA ALA A 102 -1.11 6.63 -17.72
C ALA A 102 -0.32 7.27 -18.89
N GLU A 103 -1.01 7.62 -20.00
CA GLU A 103 -0.42 8.30 -21.15
C GLU A 103 0.03 9.72 -20.78
N LYS A 104 -0.85 10.49 -20.16
CA LYS A 104 -0.63 11.87 -19.70
C LYS A 104 0.54 11.96 -18.71
N TRP A 105 0.66 10.98 -17.82
CA TRP A 105 1.66 10.96 -16.75
C TRP A 105 2.87 10.08 -17.06
N HIS A 106 3.01 9.63 -18.31
CA HIS A 106 4.13 8.79 -18.78
C HIS A 106 4.32 7.55 -17.89
N ILE A 107 3.22 6.91 -17.48
CA ILE A 107 3.19 5.70 -16.66
C ILE A 107 3.06 4.46 -17.55
N ILE A 108 3.69 3.36 -17.14
CA ILE A 108 3.43 2.03 -17.67
C ILE A 108 2.22 1.46 -16.89
N PRO A 109 1.02 1.34 -17.48
CA PRO A 109 -0.22 1.10 -16.74
C PRO A 109 -0.31 -0.25 -16.03
N ASP A 110 0.48 -1.22 -16.44
CA ASP A 110 0.63 -2.55 -15.83
C ASP A 110 1.82 -2.66 -14.86
N LYS A 111 2.42 -1.52 -14.48
CA LYS A 111 3.53 -1.42 -13.53
C LYS A 111 3.30 -0.32 -12.51
N ILE A 112 2.17 -0.39 -11.81
CA ILE A 112 1.80 0.54 -10.74
C ILE A 112 1.78 -0.24 -9.43
N ALA A 113 2.72 0.07 -8.54
CA ALA A 113 2.77 -0.48 -7.19
C ALA A 113 2.06 0.44 -6.19
N VAL A 114 1.71 -0.11 -5.03
CA VAL A 114 1.32 0.67 -3.85
C VAL A 114 2.35 0.46 -2.74
N ILE A 115 2.70 1.51 -2.03
CA ILE A 115 3.47 1.45 -0.78
C ILE A 115 2.68 2.12 0.33
N GLY A 116 2.60 1.46 1.49
CA GLY A 116 1.93 2.02 2.66
C GLY A 116 2.72 1.81 3.95
N PHE A 117 2.53 2.73 4.89
CA PHE A 117 3.25 2.81 6.15
C PHE A 117 2.27 2.75 7.33
N SER A 118 2.49 1.89 8.34
CA SER A 118 1.63 1.81 9.52
C SER A 118 0.14 1.63 9.16
N ALA A 119 -0.74 2.55 9.53
CA ALA A 119 -2.14 2.58 9.10
C ALA A 119 -2.29 2.77 7.58
N GLY A 120 -1.38 3.49 6.91
CA GLY A 120 -1.30 3.54 5.44
C GLY A 120 -0.86 2.20 4.85
N GLY A 121 -0.06 1.40 5.59
CA GLY A 121 0.23 0.02 5.27
C GLY A 121 -1.00 -0.87 5.33
N HIS A 122 -1.88 -0.63 6.31
CA HIS A 122 -3.19 -1.25 6.36
C HIS A 122 -4.04 -0.89 5.13
N LEU A 123 -4.11 0.40 4.78
CA LEU A 123 -4.86 0.84 3.61
C LEU A 123 -4.30 0.28 2.30
N ALA A 124 -2.98 0.22 2.14
CA ALA A 124 -2.34 -0.40 0.99
C ALA A 124 -2.63 -1.91 0.92
N GLY A 125 -2.58 -2.59 2.08
CA GLY A 125 -2.93 -4.01 2.20
C GLY A 125 -4.41 -4.25 1.90
N THR A 126 -5.30 -3.42 2.42
CA THR A 126 -6.75 -3.48 2.13
C THR A 126 -7.01 -3.29 0.64
N LEU A 127 -6.39 -2.28 0.01
CA LEU A 127 -6.50 -2.08 -1.44
C LEU A 127 -6.05 -3.33 -2.23
N GLY A 128 -4.94 -3.95 -1.83
CA GLY A 128 -4.40 -5.10 -2.56
C GLY A 128 -5.12 -6.42 -2.30
N THR A 129 -5.69 -6.62 -1.11
CA THR A 129 -6.40 -7.87 -0.75
C THR A 129 -7.90 -7.82 -1.02
N MET A 130 -8.46 -6.62 -1.22
CA MET A 130 -9.90 -6.40 -1.43
C MET A 130 -10.17 -5.60 -2.73
N TRP A 131 -9.22 -5.53 -3.66
CA TRP A 131 -9.40 -4.78 -4.91
C TRP A 131 -10.63 -5.24 -5.71
N ASP A 132 -11.09 -6.47 -5.53
CA ASP A 132 -12.25 -7.10 -6.19
C ASP A 132 -13.51 -7.16 -5.31
N ASP A 133 -13.52 -6.48 -4.14
CA ASP A 133 -14.71 -6.43 -3.25
C ASP A 133 -15.83 -5.61 -3.92
N ASP A 134 -17.02 -6.19 -4.00
CA ASP A 134 -18.20 -5.59 -4.65
C ASP A 134 -18.51 -4.19 -4.10
N SER A 135 -18.28 -3.97 -2.79
CA SER A 135 -18.57 -2.68 -2.15
C SER A 135 -17.77 -1.52 -2.75
N ILE A 136 -16.65 -1.77 -3.42
CA ILE A 136 -15.90 -0.73 -4.14
C ILE A 136 -16.68 -0.29 -5.38
N TYR A 137 -17.12 -1.25 -6.19
CA TYR A 137 -17.78 -0.99 -7.47
C TYR A 137 -19.23 -0.52 -7.33
N GLU A 138 -19.88 -0.84 -6.20
CA GLU A 138 -21.18 -0.29 -5.84
C GLU A 138 -21.12 1.21 -5.48
N ASN A 139 -19.96 1.70 -5.06
CA ASN A 139 -19.75 3.07 -4.59
C ASN A 139 -18.88 3.91 -5.53
N LEU A 140 -18.16 3.29 -6.48
CA LEU A 140 -17.30 3.97 -7.45
C LEU A 140 -17.60 3.51 -8.87
N ASP A 141 -17.77 4.46 -9.77
CA ASP A 141 -17.83 4.20 -11.21
C ASP A 141 -16.41 4.12 -11.78
N ILE A 142 -15.78 2.97 -11.60
CA ILE A 142 -14.45 2.65 -12.11
C ILE A 142 -14.46 1.30 -12.83
N PRO A 143 -13.64 1.08 -13.88
CA PRO A 143 -13.54 -0.21 -14.54
C PRO A 143 -13.07 -1.30 -13.59
N PHE A 144 -13.67 -2.49 -13.64
CA PHE A 144 -13.29 -3.63 -12.80
C PHE A 144 -11.78 -3.94 -12.93
N GLY A 145 -11.09 -4.04 -11.81
CA GLY A 145 -9.65 -4.32 -11.72
C GLY A 145 -8.75 -3.12 -12.03
N SER A 146 -9.30 -1.93 -12.39
CA SER A 146 -8.50 -0.73 -12.61
C SER A 146 -7.82 -0.22 -11.33
N ASN A 147 -8.36 -0.56 -10.17
CA ASN A 147 -7.82 -0.26 -8.84
C ASN A 147 -6.83 -1.31 -8.32
N LYS A 148 -6.65 -2.46 -9.00
CA LYS A 148 -5.72 -3.51 -8.55
C LYS A 148 -4.27 -3.05 -8.66
N PRO A 149 -3.47 -2.99 -7.58
CA PRO A 149 -2.04 -2.73 -7.69
C PRO A 149 -1.31 -3.93 -8.32
N ASN A 150 -0.23 -3.66 -9.07
CA ASN A 150 0.60 -4.71 -9.66
C ASN A 150 1.60 -5.31 -8.65
N ALA A 151 1.89 -4.57 -7.57
CA ALA A 151 2.70 -5.02 -6.44
C ALA A 151 2.36 -4.19 -5.20
N MET A 152 2.61 -4.74 -4.01
CA MET A 152 2.45 -4.06 -2.73
C MET A 152 3.77 -3.98 -1.96
N ILE A 153 3.98 -2.88 -1.26
CA ILE A 153 5.06 -2.69 -0.29
C ILE A 153 4.41 -2.27 1.04
N LEU A 154 4.51 -3.14 2.03
CA LEU A 154 3.91 -2.93 3.35
C LEU A 154 5.02 -2.65 4.36
N SER A 155 5.06 -1.44 4.89
CA SER A 155 6.07 -0.97 5.82
C SER A 155 5.48 -0.91 7.22
N TYR A 156 5.94 -1.78 8.13
CA TYR A 156 5.41 -1.91 9.51
C TYR A 156 3.88 -1.75 9.57
N PRO A 157 3.14 -2.53 8.74
CA PRO A 157 1.72 -2.32 8.54
C PRO A 157 0.91 -2.68 9.78
N VAL A 158 -0.18 -1.95 10.04
CA VAL A 158 -1.31 -2.48 10.78
C VAL A 158 -1.96 -3.55 9.89
N ALA A 159 -2.21 -4.75 10.41
CA ALA A 159 -2.77 -5.86 9.64
C ALA A 159 -3.87 -6.61 10.39
N LEU A 160 -3.67 -6.81 11.69
CA LEU A 160 -4.54 -7.62 12.56
C LEU A 160 -5.59 -6.76 13.25
N SER A 161 -6.82 -7.28 13.33
CA SER A 161 -7.94 -6.65 14.04
C SER A 161 -8.17 -7.21 15.46
N GLY A 162 -7.62 -8.39 15.75
CA GLY A 162 -7.76 -9.11 17.02
C GLY A 162 -6.61 -8.89 17.99
N GLU A 163 -6.05 -9.99 18.51
CA GLU A 163 -4.84 -9.97 19.33
C GLU A 163 -3.68 -9.35 18.53
N ASN A 164 -2.89 -8.50 19.16
CA ASN A 164 -1.81 -7.70 18.55
C ASN A 164 -2.29 -6.61 17.58
N ALA A 165 -3.59 -6.28 17.57
CA ALA A 165 -4.10 -5.17 16.76
C ALA A 165 -3.59 -3.82 17.26
N HIS A 166 -3.27 -2.91 16.35
CA HIS A 166 -3.21 -1.48 16.67
C HIS A 166 -4.66 -0.94 16.73
N ARG A 167 -5.32 -1.17 17.86
CA ARG A 167 -6.75 -0.93 18.05
C ARG A 167 -7.18 0.49 17.68
N GLY A 168 -6.37 1.50 18.02
CA GLY A 168 -6.67 2.90 17.69
C GLY A 168 -6.90 3.17 16.21
N SER A 169 -6.19 2.46 15.31
CA SER A 169 -6.45 2.57 13.87
C SER A 169 -7.81 2.01 13.48
N PHE A 170 -8.20 0.86 14.01
CA PHE A 170 -9.52 0.26 13.75
C PHE A 170 -10.65 1.09 14.34
N ASP A 171 -10.47 1.66 15.54
CA ASP A 171 -11.47 2.50 16.18
C ASP A 171 -11.84 3.73 15.33
N ILE A 172 -10.85 4.33 14.67
CA ILE A 172 -11.08 5.46 13.78
C ILE A 172 -11.65 5.01 12.43
N LEU A 173 -11.06 3.95 11.83
CA LEU A 173 -11.50 3.45 10.54
C LEU A 173 -12.96 3.01 10.56
N LEU A 174 -13.40 2.35 11.62
CA LEU A 174 -14.76 1.82 11.76
C LEU A 174 -15.72 2.78 12.46
N GLY A 175 -15.21 3.76 13.22
CA GLY A 175 -16.01 4.77 13.92
C GLY A 175 -17.03 4.13 14.87
N LYS A 176 -18.32 4.44 14.70
CA LYS A 176 -19.39 3.88 15.53
C LYS A 176 -19.56 2.35 15.44
N TYR A 177 -18.97 1.72 14.41
CA TYR A 177 -18.97 0.28 14.19
C TYR A 177 -17.71 -0.43 14.70
N LYS A 178 -16.88 0.24 15.49
CA LYS A 178 -15.58 -0.25 15.95
C LYS A 178 -15.61 -1.60 16.70
N ASP A 179 -16.74 -1.96 17.28
CA ASP A 179 -16.94 -3.23 18.02
C ASP A 179 -17.71 -4.27 17.20
N ASP A 180 -18.02 -3.97 15.94
CA ASP A 180 -18.64 -4.90 15.01
C ASP A 180 -17.62 -5.95 14.56
N LYS A 181 -17.86 -7.21 14.95
CA LYS A 181 -16.94 -8.31 14.70
C LYS A 181 -16.81 -8.66 13.23
N GLU A 182 -17.87 -8.54 12.45
CA GLU A 182 -17.86 -8.84 11.02
C GLU A 182 -17.02 -7.79 10.26
N LEU A 183 -17.15 -6.51 10.63
CA LEU A 183 -16.33 -5.45 10.05
C LEU A 183 -14.88 -5.53 10.51
N LEU A 184 -14.61 -5.86 11.76
CA LEU A 184 -13.24 -6.12 12.23
C LEU A 184 -12.59 -7.26 11.44
N GLU A 185 -13.30 -8.35 11.23
CA GLU A 185 -12.82 -9.48 10.43
C GLU A 185 -12.68 -9.12 8.95
N LYS A 186 -13.61 -8.34 8.38
CA LYS A 186 -13.56 -7.86 7.00
C LYS A 186 -12.28 -7.05 6.74
N TYR A 187 -11.91 -6.17 7.68
CA TYR A 187 -10.74 -5.29 7.56
C TYR A 187 -9.46 -5.85 8.20
N ASP A 188 -9.46 -7.09 8.69
CA ASP A 188 -8.25 -7.84 9.00
C ASP A 188 -7.64 -8.33 7.69
N ILE A 189 -6.58 -7.65 7.24
CA ILE A 189 -6.03 -7.90 5.90
C ILE A 189 -5.36 -9.28 5.78
N VAL A 190 -5.01 -9.92 6.89
CA VAL A 190 -4.47 -11.29 6.89
C VAL A 190 -5.54 -12.30 6.47
N ASN A 191 -6.79 -12.10 6.92
CA ASN A 191 -7.92 -12.97 6.56
C ASN A 191 -8.36 -12.81 5.09
N ARG A 192 -7.84 -11.78 4.39
CA ARG A 192 -8.20 -11.46 3.01
C ARG A 192 -7.14 -11.91 1.99
N ILE A 193 -6.04 -12.50 2.44
CA ILE A 193 -4.99 -13.00 1.55
C ILE A 193 -5.54 -14.14 0.70
N SER A 194 -5.32 -14.08 -0.61
CA SER A 194 -5.77 -15.06 -1.59
C SER A 194 -4.79 -15.14 -2.78
N ASP A 195 -5.05 -16.04 -3.71
CA ASP A 195 -4.31 -16.15 -4.98
C ASP A 195 -4.42 -14.86 -5.84
N ASN A 196 -5.42 -14.01 -5.58
CA ASN A 196 -5.60 -12.72 -6.25
C ASN A 196 -4.78 -11.59 -5.62
N THR A 197 -4.19 -11.82 -4.44
CA THR A 197 -3.35 -10.83 -3.75
C THR A 197 -2.08 -10.55 -4.57
N PRO A 198 -1.75 -9.27 -4.85
CA PRO A 198 -0.56 -8.93 -5.60
C PRO A 198 0.74 -9.37 -4.90
N PRO A 199 1.84 -9.58 -5.65
CA PRO A 199 3.15 -9.81 -5.05
C PRO A 199 3.48 -8.73 -4.01
N THR A 200 3.88 -9.17 -2.80
CA THR A 200 4.03 -8.27 -1.65
C THR A 200 5.45 -8.32 -1.10
N PHE A 201 6.04 -7.15 -0.92
CA PHE A 201 7.22 -6.94 -0.09
C PHE A 201 6.78 -6.37 1.25
N ILE A 202 7.18 -7.00 2.36
CA ILE A 202 6.84 -6.55 3.71
C ILE A 202 8.12 -6.42 4.54
N TRP A 203 8.17 -5.40 5.40
CA TRP A 203 9.22 -5.24 6.38
C TRP A 203 8.69 -4.63 7.68
N HIS A 204 9.31 -4.99 8.80
CA HIS A 204 8.92 -4.56 10.13
C HIS A 204 10.11 -4.67 11.07
N THR A 205 10.18 -3.83 12.09
CA THR A 205 11.19 -3.95 13.15
C THR A 205 10.64 -4.80 14.30
N TYR A 206 11.44 -5.74 14.79
CA TYR A 206 11.00 -6.66 15.84
C TYR A 206 10.63 -5.95 17.16
N THR A 207 11.24 -4.80 17.43
CA THR A 207 11.04 -4.02 18.66
C THR A 207 10.10 -2.84 18.46
N ASP A 208 9.20 -2.90 17.48
CA ASP A 208 8.16 -1.90 17.28
C ASP A 208 7.18 -1.95 18.47
N ASP A 209 7.11 -0.86 19.21
CA ASP A 209 6.30 -0.72 20.42
C ASP A 209 4.91 -0.11 20.16
N CYS A 210 4.65 0.27 18.91
CA CYS A 210 3.38 0.85 18.47
C CYS A 210 2.51 -0.19 17.73
N VAL A 211 3.10 -0.84 16.72
CA VAL A 211 2.43 -1.91 15.95
C VAL A 211 3.24 -3.20 16.14
N PRO A 212 2.72 -4.20 16.85
CA PRO A 212 3.43 -5.46 17.09
C PRO A 212 3.86 -6.14 15.79
N VAL A 213 5.10 -6.67 15.77
CA VAL A 213 5.68 -7.33 14.59
C VAL A 213 4.85 -8.51 14.07
N GLU A 214 4.01 -9.09 14.91
CA GLU A 214 3.03 -10.13 14.58
C GLU A 214 2.14 -9.73 13.42
N ASN A 215 1.84 -8.44 13.26
CA ASN A 215 1.09 -7.91 12.10
C ASN A 215 1.78 -8.27 10.78
N ALA A 216 3.10 -8.11 10.68
CA ALA A 216 3.86 -8.48 9.49
C ALA A 216 4.06 -10.00 9.38
N LEU A 217 4.39 -10.68 10.50
CA LEU A 217 4.64 -12.12 10.51
C LEU A 217 3.41 -12.92 10.09
N ARG A 218 2.21 -12.51 10.52
CA ARG A 218 0.94 -13.17 10.14
C ARG A 218 0.55 -12.92 8.70
N PHE A 219 1.01 -11.84 8.08
CA PHE A 219 0.81 -11.57 6.68
C PHE A 219 1.75 -12.37 5.77
N CYS A 220 2.92 -12.81 6.28
CA CYS A 220 3.90 -13.54 5.50
C CYS A 220 3.51 -15.01 5.38
N GLU A 221 3.13 -15.44 4.17
CA GLU A 221 2.97 -16.85 3.83
C GLU A 221 4.18 -17.35 3.04
N GLY A 222 4.55 -18.62 3.26
CA GLY A 222 5.64 -19.25 2.52
C GLY A 222 5.90 -20.68 2.96
N GLY A 223 6.46 -21.49 2.06
CA GLY A 223 6.84 -22.85 2.32
C GLY A 223 8.01 -22.96 3.30
N HIS A 224 8.01 -24.02 4.11
CA HIS A 224 9.17 -24.37 4.94
C HIS A 224 10.31 -24.96 4.07
N GLY A 225 11.56 -24.72 4.46
CA GLY A 225 12.72 -25.39 3.85
C GLY A 225 13.18 -24.81 2.51
N MET A 226 12.86 -23.56 2.20
CA MET A 226 13.21 -22.91 0.93
C MET A 226 14.71 -22.70 0.71
N SER A 227 15.55 -22.86 1.74
CA SER A 227 17.02 -22.78 1.66
C SER A 227 17.50 -21.52 0.91
N ILE A 228 18.39 -21.68 -0.07
CA ILE A 228 18.94 -20.57 -0.87
C ILE A 228 18.02 -20.12 -2.02
N CYS A 229 16.84 -20.70 -2.13
CA CYS A 229 15.84 -20.39 -3.15
C CYS A 229 16.41 -20.42 -4.58
N THR A 230 17.00 -21.53 -4.95
CA THR A 230 17.45 -21.82 -6.31
C THR A 230 16.68 -22.99 -6.88
N LYS A 231 16.71 -23.17 -8.22
CA LYS A 231 16.11 -24.33 -8.90
C LYS A 231 16.65 -25.66 -8.40
N GLU A 232 17.89 -25.68 -7.92
CA GLU A 232 18.53 -26.87 -7.34
C GLU A 232 17.84 -27.38 -6.07
N VAL A 233 17.22 -26.46 -5.29
CA VAL A 233 16.45 -26.82 -4.08
C VAL A 233 14.94 -26.73 -4.31
N ALA A 234 14.50 -26.86 -5.56
CA ALA A 234 13.12 -26.83 -5.97
C ALA A 234 12.36 -25.55 -5.53
N CYS A 235 13.09 -24.45 -5.35
CA CYS A 235 12.55 -23.14 -5.03
C CYS A 235 12.93 -22.18 -6.16
N ASP A 236 11.96 -21.50 -6.75
CA ASP A 236 12.20 -20.48 -7.78
C ASP A 236 11.64 -19.12 -7.34
N ASN A 237 12.05 -18.69 -6.14
CA ASN A 237 11.68 -17.40 -5.60
C ASN A 237 12.92 -16.53 -5.38
N ALA A 238 13.26 -15.73 -6.40
CA ALA A 238 14.44 -14.86 -6.39
C ALA A 238 14.39 -13.79 -5.29
N TYR A 239 13.21 -13.40 -4.83
CA TYR A 239 13.06 -12.41 -3.75
C TYR A 239 13.37 -13.03 -2.39
N VAL A 240 12.83 -14.20 -2.09
CA VAL A 240 13.16 -14.92 -0.85
C VAL A 240 14.65 -15.26 -0.83
N GLY A 241 15.24 -15.64 -1.96
CA GLY A 241 16.68 -15.92 -2.06
C GLY A 241 17.61 -14.77 -1.69
N LYS A 242 17.13 -13.51 -1.66
CA LYS A 242 17.91 -12.34 -1.22
C LYS A 242 18.24 -12.31 0.27
N TRP A 243 17.60 -13.14 1.08
CA TRP A 243 17.89 -13.22 2.52
C TRP A 243 19.38 -13.41 2.81
N LYS A 244 20.07 -14.18 1.99
CA LYS A 244 21.52 -14.47 2.17
C LYS A 244 22.39 -13.23 2.02
N GLU A 245 22.06 -12.32 1.08
CA GLU A 245 22.76 -11.06 0.87
C GLU A 245 22.53 -10.10 2.04
N LEU A 246 21.29 -10.01 2.52
CA LEU A 246 20.95 -9.23 3.71
C LEU A 246 21.62 -9.78 4.96
N CYS A 247 21.65 -11.12 5.12
CA CYS A 247 22.34 -11.79 6.21
C CYS A 247 23.86 -11.53 6.18
N ALA A 248 24.49 -11.64 5.00
CA ALA A 248 25.92 -11.35 4.85
C ALA A 248 26.22 -9.89 5.23
N SER A 249 25.46 -8.95 4.73
CA SER A 249 25.61 -7.52 5.07
C SER A 249 25.41 -7.23 6.56
N TRP A 250 24.47 -7.93 7.21
CA TRP A 250 24.26 -7.84 8.65
C TRP A 250 25.45 -8.39 9.43
N LEU A 251 25.99 -9.57 9.06
CA LEU A 251 27.17 -10.16 9.69
C LEU A 251 28.40 -9.26 9.58
N GLU A 252 28.62 -8.64 8.41
CA GLU A 252 29.70 -7.66 8.23
C GLU A 252 29.60 -6.47 9.19
N LYS A 253 28.37 -6.06 9.53
CA LYS A 253 28.12 -4.98 10.49
C LYS A 253 28.36 -5.41 11.94
N ILE A 254 28.01 -6.65 12.29
CA ILE A 254 28.10 -7.17 13.67
C ILE A 254 29.52 -7.59 14.03
N PHE A 255 30.28 -8.08 13.06
CA PHE A 255 31.65 -8.56 13.29
C PHE A 255 32.74 -7.49 13.06
N LYS A 256 32.33 -6.23 12.84
CA LYS A 256 33.23 -5.06 12.91
C LYS A 256 33.45 -4.64 14.36
#